data_3a819c876389d05efefb14c955cb339e
#
_entry.id   3a819c876389d05efefb14c955cb339e
#
_cell.length_a   1.000
_cell.length_b   1.000
_cell.length_c   1.000
_cell.angle_alpha   90.00
_cell.angle_beta   90.00
_cell.angle_gamma   90.00
#
_symmetry.space_group_name_H-M   'P 1'
#
loop_
_entity.id
_entity.type
_entity.pdbx_description
1 polymer ?
#
loop_
_entity_poly.entity_id
_entity_poly.type
_entity_poly.pdbx_seq_one_letter_code
_entity_poly.pdbx_strand_id
1 'polypeptide(L)'
;RNADVTNVIDSDFAWLNQPLALHYGVGNLEGNHFRAVPLNPQNKIGGLLTQGSVLIGNGTGTAPHPIYRAVWLREAILGDEVTDPPADVPALSDSAGESAEKALTIKDLLAAHRQKESCNDCHSRLDPWGIPFEHYNAIGKYQPLVPKEGTRVSGFILNQHRDLAGYKKYLNSINTEKIEAVARVPLGPEVGGMDDLKKFLKQEKRDDVARNILRRLLSYGIGRELGAHDRFMVDDLLQRSSSKGHRLLDMIIIICKSELFRNP
;
A
#
# COMPACT_ATOMS: atom_id res chain seq x y z
N ARG A 1 -22.46 -1.31 3.93
CA ARG A 1 -22.44 -2.60 3.22
C ARG A 1 -21.73 -3.65 4.07
N ASN A 2 -22.28 -4.86 4.13
CA ASN A 2 -21.57 -6.01 4.72
C ASN A 2 -20.61 -6.60 3.68
N ALA A 3 -19.53 -5.88 3.40
CA ALA A 3 -18.57 -6.23 2.36
C ALA A 3 -17.55 -7.27 2.84
N ASP A 4 -17.02 -8.05 1.90
CA ASP A 4 -15.89 -8.95 2.13
C ASP A 4 -14.68 -8.15 2.64
N VAL A 5 -13.93 -8.72 3.55
CA VAL A 5 -12.76 -8.08 4.15
C VAL A 5 -11.69 -7.73 3.10
N THR A 6 -11.63 -8.45 2.00
CA THR A 6 -10.68 -8.16 0.91
C THR A 6 -10.96 -6.84 0.20
N ASN A 7 -12.10 -6.17 0.45
CA ASN A 7 -12.33 -4.81 -0.02
C ASN A 7 -11.33 -3.79 0.55
N VAL A 8 -10.64 -4.11 1.65
CA VAL A 8 -9.53 -3.27 2.14
C VAL A 8 -8.30 -3.36 1.22
N ILE A 9 -8.15 -4.46 0.48
CA ILE A 9 -7.07 -4.68 -0.48
C ILE A 9 -7.43 -4.06 -1.83
N ASP A 10 -8.65 -4.36 -2.30
CA ASP A 10 -9.11 -3.96 -3.62
C ASP A 10 -10.63 -3.86 -3.62
N SER A 11 -11.15 -2.73 -4.05
CA SER A 11 -12.57 -2.41 -4.07
C SER A 11 -13.00 -1.98 -5.46
N ASP A 12 -14.21 -2.36 -5.85
CA ASP A 12 -14.88 -1.95 -7.09
C ASP A 12 -15.54 -0.57 -7.00
N PHE A 13 -15.34 0.14 -5.88
CA PHE A 13 -15.81 1.50 -5.67
C PHE A 13 -14.84 2.30 -4.79
N ALA A 14 -14.92 3.63 -4.88
CA ALA A 14 -14.27 4.55 -3.93
C ALA A 14 -15.26 5.65 -3.51
N TRP A 15 -15.07 6.18 -2.30
CA TRP A 15 -15.80 7.36 -1.83
C TRP A 15 -15.07 8.60 -2.31
N LEU A 16 -15.64 9.28 -3.30
CA LEU A 16 -15.02 10.43 -3.97
C LEU A 16 -15.96 11.63 -3.97
N ASN A 17 -15.34 12.80 -3.94
CA ASN A 17 -15.91 14.07 -4.37
C ASN A 17 -15.18 14.55 -5.63
N GLN A 18 -15.58 15.69 -6.20
CA GLN A 18 -14.95 16.22 -7.41
C GLN A 18 -13.42 16.39 -7.30
N PRO A 19 -12.84 17.00 -6.23
CA PRO A 19 -11.40 17.12 -6.11
C PRO A 19 -10.65 15.79 -6.10
N LEU A 20 -11.18 14.76 -5.40
CA LEU A 20 -10.57 13.45 -5.36
C LEU A 20 -10.74 12.69 -6.68
N ALA A 21 -11.88 12.82 -7.35
CA ALA A 21 -12.08 12.24 -8.66
C ALA A 21 -11.08 12.81 -9.69
N LEU A 22 -10.87 14.12 -9.68
CA LEU A 22 -9.83 14.78 -10.49
C LEU A 22 -8.42 14.30 -10.11
N HIS A 23 -8.15 14.17 -8.80
CA HIS A 23 -6.85 13.67 -8.32
C HIS A 23 -6.54 12.29 -8.86
N TYR A 24 -7.50 11.36 -8.81
CA TYR A 24 -7.31 9.97 -9.26
C TYR A 24 -7.60 9.74 -10.74
N GLY A 25 -8.08 10.75 -11.47
CA GLY A 25 -8.49 10.61 -12.87
C GLY A 25 -9.73 9.70 -13.06
N VAL A 26 -10.65 9.75 -12.10
CA VAL A 26 -11.90 8.97 -12.10
C VAL A 26 -13.05 9.83 -12.60
N GLY A 27 -13.29 9.78 -13.92
CA GLY A 27 -14.50 10.32 -14.56
C GLY A 27 -14.87 11.78 -14.22
N ASN A 28 -16.02 12.20 -14.73
CA ASN A 28 -16.59 13.52 -14.45
C ASN A 28 -17.52 13.44 -13.21
N LEU A 29 -16.99 13.82 -12.06
CA LEU A 29 -17.73 13.91 -10.83
C LEU A 29 -17.84 15.39 -10.45
N GLU A 30 -19.06 15.90 -10.25
CA GLU A 30 -19.28 17.29 -9.87
C GLU A 30 -19.65 17.42 -8.38
N GLY A 31 -19.23 18.53 -7.77
CA GLY A 31 -19.57 18.92 -6.42
C GLY A 31 -18.69 18.30 -5.31
N ASN A 32 -18.90 18.80 -4.09
CA ASN A 32 -18.04 18.51 -2.94
C ASN A 32 -18.53 17.36 -2.06
N HIS A 33 -19.71 16.79 -2.31
CA HIS A 33 -20.19 15.69 -1.46
C HIS A 33 -19.48 14.38 -1.80
N PHE A 34 -19.11 13.65 -0.77
CA PHE A 34 -18.60 12.30 -0.89
C PHE A 34 -19.71 11.33 -1.27
N ARG A 35 -19.46 10.51 -2.29
CA ARG A 35 -20.36 9.43 -2.72
C ARG A 35 -19.59 8.24 -3.22
N ALA A 36 -20.20 7.06 -3.14
CA ALA A 36 -19.63 5.85 -3.70
C ALA A 36 -19.63 5.94 -5.23
N VAL A 37 -18.45 5.91 -5.83
CA VAL A 37 -18.21 5.95 -7.28
C VAL A 37 -17.71 4.59 -7.72
N PRO A 38 -18.39 3.91 -8.66
CA PRO A 38 -17.90 2.66 -9.23
C PRO A 38 -16.53 2.85 -9.89
N LEU A 39 -15.64 1.90 -9.69
CA LEU A 39 -14.32 1.88 -10.30
C LEU A 39 -14.27 0.83 -11.40
N ASN A 40 -13.46 1.09 -12.40
CA ASN A 40 -13.08 0.13 -13.42
C ASN A 40 -11.57 -0.17 -13.36
N PRO A 41 -11.09 -1.24 -14.00
CA PRO A 41 -9.68 -1.63 -13.94
C PRO A 41 -8.68 -0.56 -14.43
N GLN A 42 -9.15 0.40 -15.25
CA GLN A 42 -8.30 1.49 -15.76
C GLN A 42 -8.06 2.58 -14.72
N ASN A 43 -8.88 2.68 -13.69
CA ASN A 43 -8.75 3.71 -12.67
C ASN A 43 -7.47 3.55 -11.80
N LYS A 44 -6.89 2.35 -11.73
CA LYS A 44 -5.67 2.03 -10.96
C LYS A 44 -5.72 2.42 -9.49
N ILE A 45 -6.94 2.54 -8.94
CA ILE A 45 -7.22 2.75 -7.52
C ILE A 45 -8.23 1.69 -7.05
N GLY A 46 -8.38 1.56 -5.75
CA GLY A 46 -9.30 0.63 -5.10
C GLY A 46 -8.66 0.02 -3.85
N GLY A 47 -9.41 -0.02 -2.76
CA GLY A 47 -8.90 -0.43 -1.46
C GLY A 47 -7.90 0.55 -0.84
N LEU A 48 -7.30 0.16 0.28
CA LEU A 48 -6.36 1.00 1.04
C LEU A 48 -4.98 1.10 0.37
N LEU A 49 -4.54 0.07 -0.35
CA LEU A 49 -3.20 0.00 -0.93
C LEU A 49 -2.91 1.12 -1.94
N THR A 50 -3.95 1.65 -2.56
CA THR A 50 -3.84 2.70 -3.58
C THR A 50 -4.52 4.01 -3.14
N GLN A 51 -4.86 4.12 -1.86
CA GLN A 51 -5.45 5.33 -1.31
C GLN A 51 -4.38 6.39 -1.04
N GLY A 52 -4.56 7.60 -1.57
CA GLY A 52 -3.58 8.67 -1.48
C GLY A 52 -3.15 9.01 -0.06
N SER A 53 -4.09 9.07 0.90
CA SER A 53 -3.77 9.35 2.31
C SER A 53 -2.85 8.29 2.92
N VAL A 54 -3.02 7.01 2.57
CA VAL A 54 -2.15 5.92 3.01
C VAL A 54 -0.77 6.06 2.37
N LEU A 55 -0.71 6.32 1.07
CA LEU A 55 0.54 6.44 0.33
C LEU A 55 1.36 7.67 0.72
N ILE A 56 0.69 8.79 1.05
CA ILE A 56 1.31 10.01 1.60
C ILE A 56 1.88 9.74 2.99
N GLY A 57 1.10 9.10 3.86
CA GLY A 57 1.52 8.75 5.23
C GLY A 57 2.70 7.76 5.27
N ASN A 58 2.92 7.01 4.19
CA ASN A 58 4.04 6.07 4.04
C ASN A 58 5.02 6.52 2.94
N GLY A 59 5.33 7.80 2.94
CA GLY A 59 6.31 8.45 2.10
C GLY A 59 7.15 9.44 2.89
N THR A 60 8.06 10.13 2.21
CA THR A 60 8.92 11.16 2.84
C THR A 60 8.31 12.56 2.78
N GLY A 61 7.07 12.70 2.28
CA GLY A 61 6.43 13.97 1.99
C GLY A 61 6.74 14.53 0.59
N THR A 62 7.94 14.30 0.08
CA THR A 62 8.37 14.75 -1.26
C THR A 62 8.53 13.62 -2.27
N ALA A 63 8.82 12.41 -1.78
CA ALA A 63 9.03 11.22 -2.61
C ALA A 63 8.25 10.01 -2.06
N PRO A 64 7.87 9.05 -2.91
CA PRO A 64 7.38 7.75 -2.45
C PRO A 64 8.51 7.02 -1.70
N HIS A 65 8.14 6.16 -0.75
CA HIS A 65 9.13 5.37 -0.01
C HIS A 65 8.70 3.90 0.01
N PRO A 66 9.27 3.03 -0.83
CA PRO A 66 8.82 1.65 -0.97
C PRO A 66 8.99 0.85 0.31
N ILE A 67 10.04 1.10 1.10
CA ILE A 67 10.27 0.41 2.37
C ILE A 67 9.16 0.75 3.38
N TYR A 68 8.81 2.03 3.56
CA TYR A 68 7.73 2.41 4.47
C TYR A 68 6.39 1.80 4.03
N ARG A 69 6.12 1.76 2.72
CA ARG A 69 4.93 1.11 2.16
C ARG A 69 4.94 -0.40 2.36
N ALA A 70 6.11 -1.04 2.27
CA ALA A 70 6.28 -2.47 2.55
C ALA A 70 6.04 -2.79 4.03
N VAL A 71 6.63 -2.02 4.94
CA VAL A 71 6.42 -2.15 6.40
C VAL A 71 4.95 -1.99 6.72
N TRP A 72 4.33 -0.89 6.25
CA TRP A 72 2.91 -0.65 6.45
C TRP A 72 2.03 -1.80 5.92
N LEU A 73 2.30 -2.32 4.74
CA LEU A 73 1.55 -3.45 4.17
C LEU A 73 1.66 -4.68 5.07
N ARG A 74 2.89 -5.03 5.48
CA ARG A 74 3.11 -6.20 6.33
C ARG A 74 2.46 -6.06 7.69
N GLU A 75 2.67 -4.96 8.38
CA GLU A 75 2.16 -4.74 9.74
C GLU A 75 0.66 -4.39 9.76
N ALA A 76 0.25 -3.42 8.94
CA ALA A 76 -1.12 -2.92 9.00
C ALA A 76 -2.14 -3.82 8.30
N ILE A 77 -1.74 -4.52 7.24
CA ILE A 77 -2.64 -5.35 6.43
C ILE A 77 -2.47 -6.83 6.76
N LEU A 78 -1.23 -7.36 6.77
CA LEU A 78 -0.98 -8.78 7.01
C LEU A 78 -0.83 -9.13 8.48
N GLY A 79 -0.47 -8.17 9.34
CA GLY A 79 -0.25 -8.41 10.78
C GLY A 79 1.10 -9.07 11.09
N ASP A 80 2.04 -8.98 10.15
CA ASP A 80 3.42 -9.44 10.33
C ASP A 80 4.23 -8.35 11.03
N GLU A 81 4.93 -8.69 12.09
CA GLU A 81 5.89 -7.78 12.72
C GLU A 81 7.13 -7.65 11.85
N VAL A 82 7.55 -6.42 11.61
CA VAL A 82 8.81 -6.10 10.94
C VAL A 82 9.77 -5.56 11.99
N THR A 83 10.92 -6.23 12.14
CA THR A 83 11.94 -5.79 13.11
C THR A 83 12.52 -4.44 12.70
N ASP A 84 12.71 -3.57 13.68
CA ASP A 84 13.39 -2.29 13.47
C ASP A 84 14.81 -2.50 12.92
N PRO A 85 15.28 -1.59 12.04
CA PRO A 85 16.65 -1.64 11.58
C PRO A 85 17.62 -1.42 12.76
N PRO A 86 18.83 -2.00 12.71
CA PRO A 86 19.87 -1.67 13.69
C PRO A 86 20.14 -0.17 13.76
N ALA A 87 20.48 0.32 14.95
CA ALA A 87 20.63 1.76 15.21
C ALA A 87 21.74 2.47 14.39
N ASP A 88 22.67 1.71 13.85
CA ASP A 88 23.83 2.17 13.06
C ASP A 88 23.61 2.10 11.53
N VAL A 89 22.40 1.74 11.09
CA VAL A 89 22.09 1.70 9.66
C VAL A 89 21.79 3.12 9.17
N PRO A 90 22.58 3.65 8.20
CA PRO A 90 22.29 4.96 7.63
C PRO A 90 20.96 4.94 6.88
N ALA A 91 20.21 6.03 6.99
CA ALA A 91 18.97 6.20 6.24
C ALA A 91 19.22 6.08 4.73
N LEU A 92 18.22 5.60 4.00
CA LEU A 92 18.31 5.46 2.53
C LEU A 92 18.66 6.80 1.85
N SER A 93 18.17 7.94 2.43
CA SER A 93 18.50 9.30 2.02
C SER A 93 19.99 9.63 2.14
N ASP A 94 20.66 9.13 3.16
CA ASP A 94 22.06 9.43 3.44
C ASP A 94 23.01 8.63 2.55
N SER A 95 22.53 7.46 2.09
CA SER A 95 23.23 6.63 1.10
C SER A 95 23.15 7.21 -0.32
N ALA A 96 22.20 8.12 -0.55
CA ALA A 96 21.93 8.74 -1.85
C ALA A 96 22.74 10.04 -2.11
N GLY A 97 23.59 10.49 -1.17
CA GLY A 97 24.22 11.80 -1.18
C GLY A 97 24.91 12.20 -2.47
N GLU A 98 25.60 11.29 -3.17
CA GLU A 98 26.20 11.55 -4.49
C GLU A 98 25.29 11.09 -5.66
N SER A 99 24.32 10.26 -5.39
CA SER A 99 23.42 9.69 -6.40
C SER A 99 22.13 10.49 -6.56
N ALA A 100 21.83 11.45 -5.64
CA ALA A 100 20.66 12.30 -5.70
C ALA A 100 20.65 13.26 -6.90
N GLU A 101 21.80 13.54 -7.50
CA GLU A 101 21.91 14.32 -8.75
C GLU A 101 21.61 13.48 -10.00
N LYS A 102 21.67 12.15 -9.88
CA LYS A 102 21.25 11.20 -10.92
C LYS A 102 19.83 10.77 -10.60
N ALA A 103 18.95 10.83 -11.59
CA ALA A 103 17.57 10.31 -11.45
C ALA A 103 17.58 8.78 -11.39
N LEU A 104 18.22 8.22 -10.36
CA LEU A 104 18.16 6.80 -10.08
C LEU A 104 16.73 6.45 -9.67
N THR A 105 16.24 5.33 -10.20
CA THR A 105 14.98 4.77 -9.70
C THR A 105 15.19 4.33 -8.24
N ILE A 106 14.13 4.29 -7.45
CA ILE A 106 14.22 3.80 -6.07
C ILE A 106 14.69 2.34 -6.04
N LYS A 107 14.36 1.56 -7.06
CA LYS A 107 14.87 0.19 -7.27
C LYS A 107 16.40 0.17 -7.34
N ASP A 108 17.03 1.12 -8.05
CA ASP A 108 18.49 1.20 -8.16
C ASP A 108 19.12 1.63 -6.83
N LEU A 109 18.49 2.56 -6.10
CA LEU A 109 18.92 2.96 -4.75
C LEU A 109 18.86 1.79 -3.78
N LEU A 110 17.79 1.01 -3.80
CA LEU A 110 17.66 -0.21 -3.00
C LEU A 110 18.70 -1.27 -3.40
N ALA A 111 18.96 -1.42 -4.70
CA ALA A 111 19.99 -2.35 -5.19
C ALA A 111 21.39 -1.93 -4.71
N ALA A 112 21.70 -0.65 -4.74
CA ALA A 112 22.96 -0.11 -4.21
C ALA A 112 23.07 -0.31 -2.69
N HIS A 113 22.00 -0.04 -1.94
CA HIS A 113 21.97 -0.24 -0.49
C HIS A 113 22.16 -1.72 -0.08
N ARG A 114 21.64 -2.66 -0.86
CA ARG A 114 21.77 -4.11 -0.63
C ARG A 114 23.14 -4.69 -0.93
N GLN A 115 24.11 -3.94 -1.42
CA GLN A 115 25.48 -4.44 -1.66
C GLN A 115 26.17 -4.87 -0.35
N LYS A 116 25.75 -4.35 0.80
CA LYS A 116 26.22 -4.83 2.11
C LYS A 116 25.39 -6.04 2.53
N GLU A 117 26.06 -7.14 2.89
CA GLU A 117 25.42 -8.41 3.26
C GLU A 117 24.41 -8.24 4.42
N SER A 118 24.80 -7.50 5.46
CA SER A 118 23.91 -7.19 6.60
C SER A 118 22.62 -6.43 6.23
N CYS A 119 22.67 -5.59 5.19
CA CYS A 119 21.49 -4.89 4.70
C CYS A 119 20.62 -5.79 3.83
N ASN A 120 21.25 -6.66 3.03
CA ASN A 120 20.56 -7.56 2.11
C ASN A 120 19.65 -8.56 2.84
N ASP A 121 20.04 -9.06 4.01
CA ASP A 121 19.24 -10.04 4.77
C ASP A 121 17.83 -9.55 5.11
N CYS A 122 17.69 -8.29 5.52
CA CYS A 122 16.38 -7.68 5.78
C CYS A 122 15.70 -7.25 4.48
N HIS A 123 16.41 -6.55 3.60
CA HIS A 123 15.86 -5.96 2.39
C HIS A 123 15.37 -6.99 1.37
N SER A 124 16.03 -8.15 1.26
CA SER A 124 15.59 -9.25 0.39
C SER A 124 14.17 -9.77 0.75
N ARG A 125 13.78 -9.64 2.02
CA ARG A 125 12.46 -10.06 2.54
C ARG A 125 11.43 -8.94 2.58
N LEU A 126 11.89 -7.67 2.58
CA LEU A 126 11.02 -6.50 2.75
C LEU A 126 10.72 -5.80 1.43
N ASP A 127 11.75 -5.47 0.65
CA ASP A 127 11.63 -4.70 -0.59
C ASP A 127 10.61 -5.25 -1.59
N PRO A 128 10.50 -6.59 -1.79
CA PRO A 128 9.54 -7.14 -2.74
C PRO A 128 8.09 -6.79 -2.45
N TRP A 129 7.75 -6.43 -1.21
CA TRP A 129 6.41 -5.97 -0.83
C TRP A 129 6.18 -4.50 -1.17
N GLY A 130 7.26 -3.70 -1.28
CA GLY A 130 7.19 -2.27 -1.57
C GLY A 130 7.34 -1.92 -3.05
N ILE A 131 8.10 -2.70 -3.82
CA ILE A 131 8.33 -2.47 -5.25
C ILE A 131 7.04 -2.33 -6.07
N PRO A 132 5.97 -3.12 -5.85
CA PRO A 132 4.70 -2.94 -6.57
C PRO A 132 4.03 -1.58 -6.41
N PHE A 133 4.41 -0.82 -5.37
CA PHE A 133 3.92 0.56 -5.15
C PHE A 133 4.65 1.63 -5.96
N GLU A 134 5.72 1.29 -6.70
CA GLU A 134 6.52 2.23 -7.48
C GLU A 134 5.69 3.01 -8.52
N HIS A 135 4.62 2.40 -9.04
CA HIS A 135 3.70 3.09 -9.95
C HIS A 135 2.88 4.21 -9.29
N TYR A 136 3.05 4.47 -7.98
CA TYR A 136 2.32 5.52 -7.28
C TYR A 136 3.29 6.52 -6.67
N ASN A 137 3.18 7.78 -7.11
CA ASN A 137 4.05 8.86 -6.62
C ASN A 137 3.78 9.22 -5.15
N ALA A 138 4.46 10.27 -4.66
CA ALA A 138 4.38 10.71 -3.26
C ALA A 138 2.97 11.07 -2.80
N ILE A 139 2.09 11.53 -3.71
CA ILE A 139 0.70 11.91 -3.41
C ILE A 139 -0.32 10.85 -3.82
N GLY A 140 0.13 9.62 -4.11
CA GLY A 140 -0.75 8.50 -4.45
C GLY A 140 -1.37 8.54 -5.83
N LYS A 141 -0.86 9.37 -6.76
CA LYS A 141 -1.25 9.32 -8.17
C LYS A 141 -0.55 8.18 -8.88
N TYR A 142 -1.29 7.45 -9.73
CA TYR A 142 -0.71 6.45 -10.60
C TYR A 142 0.18 7.10 -11.66
N GLN A 143 1.44 6.69 -11.69
CA GLN A 143 2.50 7.25 -12.52
C GLN A 143 3.41 6.11 -13.02
N PRO A 144 3.13 5.52 -14.20
CA PRO A 144 3.91 4.40 -14.73
C PRO A 144 5.20 4.82 -15.44
N LEU A 145 5.46 6.13 -15.55
CA LEU A 145 6.61 6.69 -16.25
C LEU A 145 7.40 7.61 -15.32
N VAL A 146 8.72 7.54 -15.42
CA VAL A 146 9.65 8.48 -14.77
C VAL A 146 10.52 9.17 -15.81
N PRO A 147 11.04 10.39 -15.53
CA PRO A 147 12.06 11.01 -16.37
C PRO A 147 13.30 10.13 -16.47
N LYS A 148 13.87 9.99 -17.66
CA LYS A 148 15.14 9.30 -17.83
C LYS A 148 16.28 10.06 -17.13
N GLU A 149 17.32 9.32 -16.78
CA GLU A 149 18.55 9.89 -16.22
C GLU A 149 19.03 11.10 -17.02
N GLY A 150 19.47 12.16 -16.33
CA GLY A 150 19.91 13.40 -16.96
C GLY A 150 18.78 14.34 -17.44
N THR A 151 17.53 13.91 -17.41
CA THR A 151 16.39 14.79 -17.75
C THR A 151 16.10 15.74 -16.58
N ARG A 152 16.37 17.03 -16.76
CA ARG A 152 16.00 18.04 -15.75
C ARG A 152 14.48 18.24 -15.73
N VAL A 153 13.85 17.83 -14.65
CA VAL A 153 12.43 18.04 -14.39
C VAL A 153 12.27 19.06 -13.27
N SER A 154 11.68 20.20 -13.57
CA SER A 154 11.33 21.14 -12.51
C SER A 154 10.16 20.60 -11.70
N GLY A 155 10.34 20.38 -10.39
CA GLY A 155 9.27 20.00 -9.47
C GLY A 155 8.08 20.98 -9.48
N PHE A 156 8.35 22.23 -9.80
CA PHE A 156 7.33 23.28 -10.01
C PHE A 156 6.41 22.95 -11.19
N ILE A 157 6.95 22.44 -12.29
CA ILE A 157 6.17 22.06 -13.48
C ILE A 157 5.26 20.85 -13.18
N LEU A 158 5.73 19.84 -12.42
CA LEU A 158 4.94 18.68 -12.01
C LEU A 158 3.71 19.09 -11.18
N ASN A 159 3.82 20.14 -10.38
CA ASN A 159 2.74 20.65 -9.54
C ASN A 159 1.74 21.56 -10.29
N GLN A 160 2.08 22.08 -11.47
CA GLN A 160 1.19 22.95 -12.25
C GLN A 160 0.13 22.17 -13.04
N HIS A 161 0.34 20.90 -13.33
CA HIS A 161 -0.63 20.09 -14.07
C HIS A 161 -1.74 19.60 -13.14
N ARG A 162 -2.80 20.39 -13.04
CA ARG A 162 -3.97 20.10 -12.21
C ARG A 162 -4.88 19.01 -12.79
N ASP A 163 -4.66 18.63 -14.04
CA ASP A 163 -5.45 17.60 -14.71
C ASP A 163 -4.56 16.45 -15.23
N LEU A 164 -5.15 15.28 -15.34
CA LEU A 164 -4.48 14.08 -15.80
C LEU A 164 -4.02 14.17 -17.27
N ALA A 165 -4.79 14.87 -18.11
CA ALA A 165 -4.48 15.01 -19.53
C ALA A 165 -3.27 15.90 -19.74
N GLY A 166 -3.21 17.07 -19.04
CA GLY A 166 -2.05 17.94 -19.03
C GLY A 166 -0.80 17.26 -18.49
N TYR A 167 -0.93 16.46 -17.43
CA TYR A 167 0.17 15.69 -16.89
C TYR A 167 0.70 14.63 -17.89
N LYS A 168 -0.18 13.87 -18.54
CA LYS A 168 0.20 12.92 -19.59
C LYS A 168 0.88 13.60 -20.77
N LYS A 169 0.35 14.75 -21.22
CA LYS A 169 0.95 15.55 -22.29
C LYS A 169 2.35 16.00 -21.91
N TYR A 170 2.54 16.45 -20.67
CA TYR A 170 3.85 16.83 -20.14
C TYR A 170 4.81 15.65 -20.13
N LEU A 171 4.41 14.49 -19.58
CA LEU A 171 5.26 13.30 -19.56
C LEU A 171 5.67 12.87 -20.98
N ASN A 172 4.78 13.01 -21.97
CA ASN A 172 5.09 12.71 -23.38
C ASN A 172 6.02 13.75 -24.00
N SER A 173 6.15 14.95 -23.43
CA SER A 173 7.03 16.01 -23.93
C SER A 173 8.48 15.90 -23.40
N ILE A 174 8.71 15.09 -22.38
CA ILE A 174 10.03 14.84 -21.78
C ILE A 174 10.48 13.41 -22.11
N ASN A 175 11.80 13.21 -22.04
CA ASN A 175 12.34 11.86 -22.21
C ASN A 175 12.04 11.02 -20.95
N THR A 176 11.19 10.00 -21.10
CA THR A 176 10.75 9.15 -19.98
C THR A 176 11.03 7.69 -20.24
N GLU A 177 11.07 6.91 -19.18
CA GLU A 177 11.12 5.46 -19.20
C GLU A 177 10.01 4.85 -18.33
N LYS A 178 9.70 3.60 -18.56
CA LYS A 178 8.71 2.87 -17.78
C LYS A 178 9.30 2.47 -16.42
N ILE A 179 8.50 2.64 -15.38
CA ILE A 179 8.84 2.08 -14.07
C ILE A 179 8.67 0.57 -14.11
N GLU A 180 9.70 -0.16 -13.73
CA GLU A 180 9.67 -1.61 -13.53
C GLU A 180 9.28 -1.93 -12.08
N ALA A 181 8.01 -2.24 -11.86
CA ALA A 181 7.49 -2.60 -10.54
C ALA A 181 7.39 -4.13 -10.35
N VAL A 182 8.31 -4.88 -10.97
CA VAL A 182 8.35 -6.35 -10.88
C VAL A 182 9.14 -6.79 -9.67
N ALA A 183 8.55 -7.66 -8.85
CA ALA A 183 9.22 -8.24 -7.68
C ALA A 183 8.72 -9.66 -7.42
N ARG A 184 9.59 -10.52 -6.84
CA ARG A 184 9.18 -11.83 -6.33
C ARG A 184 8.89 -11.73 -4.83
N VAL A 185 7.62 -11.83 -4.46
CA VAL A 185 7.19 -11.80 -3.06
C VAL A 185 7.80 -13.00 -2.31
N PRO A 186 8.37 -12.82 -1.11
CA PRO A 186 8.91 -13.93 -0.31
C PRO A 186 7.86 -15.01 -0.07
N LEU A 187 8.21 -16.24 -0.38
CA LEU A 187 7.31 -17.41 -0.31
C LEU A 187 6.04 -17.27 -1.18
N GLY A 188 6.08 -16.42 -2.19
CA GLY A 188 4.96 -16.13 -3.08
C GLY A 188 5.38 -16.04 -4.55
N PRO A 189 4.47 -15.55 -5.41
CA PRO A 189 4.69 -15.41 -6.84
C PRO A 189 5.57 -14.20 -7.17
N GLU A 190 5.98 -14.14 -8.41
CA GLU A 190 6.41 -12.90 -9.04
C GLU A 190 5.17 -12.04 -9.36
N VAL A 191 5.24 -10.75 -9.02
CA VAL A 191 4.19 -9.75 -9.24
C VAL A 191 4.71 -8.63 -10.12
N GLY A 192 3.97 -8.26 -11.16
CA GLY A 192 4.32 -7.22 -12.14
C GLY A 192 3.77 -5.84 -11.77
N GLY A 193 3.49 -5.59 -10.49
CA GLY A 193 2.96 -4.33 -9.99
C GLY A 193 1.76 -4.51 -9.06
N MET A 194 1.02 -3.43 -8.83
CA MET A 194 -0.05 -3.39 -7.82
C MET A 194 -1.22 -4.33 -8.13
N ASP A 195 -1.61 -4.49 -9.38
CA ASP A 195 -2.75 -5.34 -9.75
C ASP A 195 -2.47 -6.81 -9.39
N ASP A 196 -1.25 -7.30 -9.67
CA ASP A 196 -0.84 -8.66 -9.32
C ASP A 196 -0.67 -8.83 -7.82
N LEU A 197 -0.11 -7.82 -7.13
CA LEU A 197 0.00 -7.84 -5.67
C LEU A 197 -1.38 -7.93 -5.01
N LYS A 198 -2.34 -7.11 -5.44
CA LYS A 198 -3.72 -7.16 -4.95
C LYS A 198 -4.36 -8.53 -5.18
N LYS A 199 -4.17 -9.09 -6.37
CA LYS A 199 -4.66 -10.44 -6.71
C LYS A 199 -4.10 -11.49 -5.77
N PHE A 200 -2.77 -11.49 -5.57
CA PHE A 200 -2.09 -12.40 -4.65
C PHE A 200 -2.63 -12.27 -3.21
N LEU A 201 -2.73 -11.05 -2.70
CA LEU A 201 -3.23 -10.78 -1.35
C LEU A 201 -4.68 -11.27 -1.17
N LYS A 202 -5.54 -11.08 -2.17
CA LYS A 202 -6.95 -11.52 -2.13
C LYS A 202 -7.11 -13.03 -2.20
N GLN A 203 -6.22 -13.72 -2.90
CA GLN A 203 -6.33 -15.17 -3.14
C GLN A 203 -5.57 -15.99 -2.11
N GLU A 204 -4.31 -15.63 -1.85
CA GLU A 204 -3.39 -16.44 -1.06
C GLU A 204 -3.23 -15.93 0.38
N LYS A 205 -3.53 -14.63 0.64
CA LYS A 205 -3.34 -13.96 1.94
C LYS A 205 -4.65 -13.51 2.58
N ARG A 206 -5.78 -13.99 2.09
CA ARG A 206 -7.11 -13.59 2.56
C ARG A 206 -7.31 -13.84 4.05
N ASP A 207 -6.90 -15.00 4.52
CA ASP A 207 -7.05 -15.40 5.93
C ASP A 207 -6.09 -14.61 6.83
N ASP A 208 -4.88 -14.29 6.36
CA ASP A 208 -3.93 -13.44 7.08
C ASP A 208 -4.52 -12.03 7.28
N VAL A 209 -5.09 -11.46 6.21
CA VAL A 209 -5.79 -10.16 6.26
C VAL A 209 -6.99 -10.21 7.20
N ALA A 210 -7.81 -11.25 7.10
CA ALA A 210 -8.98 -11.43 7.95
C ALA A 210 -8.59 -11.56 9.43
N ARG A 211 -7.57 -12.35 9.73
CA ARG A 211 -6.98 -12.52 11.06
C ARG A 211 -6.51 -11.19 11.65
N ASN A 212 -5.75 -10.42 10.87
CA ASN A 212 -5.25 -9.14 11.35
C ASN A 212 -6.37 -8.13 11.62
N ILE A 213 -7.38 -8.07 10.77
CA ILE A 213 -8.56 -7.21 11.01
C ILE A 213 -9.31 -7.66 12.27
N LEU A 214 -9.52 -8.96 12.47
CA LEU A 214 -10.11 -9.47 13.71
C LEU A 214 -9.31 -9.07 14.94
N ARG A 215 -7.99 -9.26 14.92
CA ARG A 215 -7.09 -8.87 16.02
C ARG A 215 -7.23 -7.38 16.34
N ARG A 216 -7.16 -6.51 15.34
CA ARG A 216 -7.27 -5.05 15.52
C ARG A 216 -8.63 -4.61 16.03
N LEU A 217 -9.71 -5.17 15.49
CA LEU A 217 -11.08 -4.87 15.95
C LEU A 217 -11.30 -5.36 17.37
N LEU A 218 -10.81 -6.56 17.70
CA LEU A 218 -10.93 -7.12 19.05
C LEU A 218 -10.12 -6.29 20.05
N SER A 219 -8.84 -6.01 19.77
CA SER A 219 -7.98 -5.17 20.61
C SER A 219 -8.60 -3.79 20.85
N TYR A 220 -9.12 -3.16 19.80
CA TYR A 220 -9.85 -1.90 19.91
C TYR A 220 -11.08 -2.01 20.80
N GLY A 221 -11.87 -3.08 20.62
CA GLY A 221 -13.11 -3.29 21.35
C GLY A 221 -12.92 -3.57 22.84
N ILE A 222 -11.84 -4.30 23.20
CA ILE A 222 -11.53 -4.62 24.61
C ILE A 222 -10.60 -3.60 25.27
N GLY A 223 -10.04 -2.66 24.51
CA GLY A 223 -9.20 -1.58 25.01
C GLY A 223 -7.79 -2.01 25.49
N ARG A 224 -7.30 -3.17 25.07
CA ARG A 224 -5.94 -3.66 25.38
C ARG A 224 -5.31 -4.41 24.20
N GLU A 225 -4.00 -4.57 24.25
CA GLU A 225 -3.30 -5.45 23.33
C GLU A 225 -3.61 -6.92 23.59
N LEU A 226 -3.57 -7.72 22.52
CA LEU A 226 -3.78 -9.16 22.60
C LEU A 226 -2.49 -9.88 22.91
N GLY A 227 -2.50 -10.66 23.96
CA GLY A 227 -1.36 -11.50 24.39
C GLY A 227 -1.35 -12.87 23.71
N ALA A 228 -0.34 -13.67 24.06
CA ALA A 228 -0.17 -15.01 23.49
C ALA A 228 -1.35 -15.96 23.81
N HIS A 229 -1.99 -15.80 24.96
CA HIS A 229 -3.15 -16.60 25.38
C HIS A 229 -4.43 -16.25 24.62
N ASP A 230 -4.53 -15.04 24.05
CA ASP A 230 -5.69 -14.65 23.24
C ASP A 230 -5.68 -15.29 21.84
N ARG A 231 -4.56 -15.91 21.46
CA ARG A 231 -4.34 -16.47 20.10
C ARG A 231 -5.42 -17.51 19.73
N PHE A 232 -5.74 -18.41 20.64
CA PHE A 232 -6.77 -19.43 20.40
C PHE A 232 -8.14 -18.81 20.16
N MET A 233 -8.45 -17.72 20.86
CA MET A 233 -9.72 -17.02 20.67
C MET A 233 -9.77 -16.36 19.28
N VAL A 234 -8.67 -15.74 18.83
CA VAL A 234 -8.58 -15.16 17.49
C VAL A 234 -8.73 -16.26 16.42
N ASP A 235 -8.16 -17.44 16.63
CA ASP A 235 -8.30 -18.58 15.71
C ASP A 235 -9.75 -19.07 15.62
N ASP A 236 -10.48 -19.19 16.76
CA ASP A 236 -11.91 -19.50 16.78
C ASP A 236 -12.73 -18.43 16.03
N LEU A 237 -12.48 -17.14 16.31
CA LEU A 237 -13.17 -16.06 15.63
C LEU A 237 -12.91 -16.07 14.12
N LEU A 238 -11.68 -16.38 13.68
CA LEU A 238 -11.33 -16.50 12.27
C LEU A 238 -12.10 -17.65 11.61
N GLN A 239 -12.14 -18.83 12.23
CA GLN A 239 -12.87 -19.99 11.74
C GLN A 239 -14.38 -19.68 11.61
N ARG A 240 -14.97 -19.03 12.61
CA ARG A 240 -16.38 -18.61 12.59
C ARG A 240 -16.67 -17.57 11.53
N SER A 241 -15.75 -16.63 11.28
CA SER A 241 -15.89 -15.61 10.23
C SER A 241 -15.73 -16.20 8.82
N SER A 242 -14.89 -17.24 8.66
CA SER A 242 -14.68 -17.95 7.41
C SER A 242 -15.98 -18.54 6.86
N SER A 243 -16.79 -19.18 7.72
CA SER A 243 -18.10 -19.72 7.35
C SER A 243 -19.08 -18.68 6.79
N LYS A 244 -18.83 -17.39 7.05
CA LYS A 244 -19.60 -16.23 6.56
C LYS A 244 -18.88 -15.43 5.49
N GLY A 245 -17.77 -15.96 4.95
CA GLY A 245 -16.98 -15.31 3.90
C GLY A 245 -16.24 -14.08 4.37
N HIS A 246 -15.79 -14.01 5.63
CA HIS A 246 -15.04 -12.90 6.21
C HIS A 246 -15.65 -11.52 5.94
N ARG A 247 -16.98 -11.39 6.08
CA ARG A 247 -17.64 -10.09 5.89
C ARG A 247 -17.49 -9.23 7.13
N LEU A 248 -17.16 -7.95 6.94
CA LEU A 248 -16.76 -7.05 8.02
C LEU A 248 -17.83 -6.90 9.12
N LEU A 249 -19.10 -6.73 8.76
CA LEU A 249 -20.17 -6.62 9.76
C LEU A 249 -20.36 -7.93 10.53
N ASP A 250 -20.24 -9.08 9.84
CA ASP A 250 -20.33 -10.40 10.50
C ASP A 250 -19.17 -10.60 11.46
N MET A 251 -17.95 -10.14 11.12
CA MET A 251 -16.79 -10.16 12.02
C MET A 251 -17.05 -9.33 13.28
N ILE A 252 -17.56 -8.12 13.14
CA ILE A 252 -17.92 -7.25 14.28
C ILE A 252 -18.96 -7.96 15.17
N ILE A 253 -20.00 -8.55 14.59
CA ILE A 253 -21.05 -9.27 15.35
C ILE A 253 -20.44 -10.48 16.08
N ILE A 254 -19.54 -11.24 15.43
CA ILE A 254 -18.87 -12.38 16.04
C ILE A 254 -18.01 -11.95 17.23
N ILE A 255 -17.27 -10.84 17.08
CA ILE A 255 -16.46 -10.25 18.16
C ILE A 255 -17.35 -9.85 19.32
N CYS A 256 -18.41 -9.06 19.10
CA CYS A 256 -19.31 -8.60 20.16
C CYS A 256 -20.01 -9.76 20.90
N LYS A 257 -20.12 -10.94 20.26
CA LYS A 257 -20.69 -12.16 20.88
C LYS A 257 -19.64 -13.03 21.55
N SER A 258 -18.35 -12.73 21.39
CA SER A 258 -17.27 -13.54 21.97
C SER A 258 -17.19 -13.32 23.49
N GLU A 259 -16.69 -14.35 24.16
CA GLU A 259 -16.49 -14.31 25.61
C GLU A 259 -15.42 -13.26 25.98
N LEU A 260 -14.34 -13.19 25.22
CA LEU A 260 -13.26 -12.24 25.43
C LEU A 260 -13.72 -10.76 25.31
N PHE A 261 -14.68 -10.45 24.45
CA PHE A 261 -15.25 -9.11 24.37
C PHE A 261 -16.21 -8.79 25.52
N ARG A 262 -16.94 -9.80 26.01
CA ARG A 262 -17.94 -9.62 27.08
C ARG A 262 -17.34 -9.70 28.48
N ASN A 263 -16.20 -10.36 28.62
CA ASN A 263 -15.41 -10.52 29.87
C ASN A 263 -13.92 -10.26 29.54
N PRO A 264 -13.53 -8.99 29.31
CA PRO A 264 -12.19 -8.64 28.83
C PRO A 264 -11.07 -8.83 29.86
#